data_ce980350d8eb1746ab799001f892fe43
#
_entry.id   ce980350d8eb1746ab799001f892fe43
#
_cell.length_a   1.000
_cell.length_b   1.000
_cell.length_c   1.000
_cell.angle_alpha   90.00
_cell.angle_beta   90.00
_cell.angle_gamma   90.00
#
_symmetry.space_group_name_H-M   'P 1'
#
loop_
_entity.id
_entity.type
_entity.pdbx_description
1 polymer ?
#
loop_
_entity_poly.entity_id
_entity_poly.type
_entity_poly.pdbx_seq_one_letter_code
_entity_poly.pdbx_strand_id
1 'polypeptide(L)'
;MLIAYTREVSPALADCELTHLEREPLDVAGARAEHEVYESVLERFGARVRRLPSTPHLPDGVFVEDAAVVLDNVAVITRPGAPSRQPETASVEAALATHRPLVHVRAPATLDGGDVLVAGRTIYIGLSTRTSREAIQQLTDQLALYGYDVIPLAFTGCLHLKSAVTRVADDLMLLNPAWVEADAFPGYRALTTDPAEPHAANALALGGAVIHPLQHERTRARLEAAGLTVVTVPQVELAKAEAGVTCCSLLVEVP
;
A
#
# COMPACT_ATOMS: atom_id res chain seq x y z
N MET A 1 -8.75 18.99 -2.35
CA MET A 1 -9.66 18.01 -1.69
C MET A 1 -9.01 16.63 -1.79
N LEU A 2 -9.00 15.82 -0.71
CA LEU A 2 -8.44 14.45 -0.74
C LEU A 2 -9.57 13.42 -0.93
N ILE A 3 -9.41 12.53 -1.90
CA ILE A 3 -10.31 11.39 -2.14
C ILE A 3 -9.55 10.12 -1.77
N ALA A 4 -10.20 9.23 -1.02
CA ALA A 4 -9.74 7.87 -0.78
C ALA A 4 -10.62 6.89 -1.56
N TYR A 5 -10.06 6.27 -2.60
CA TYR A 5 -10.74 5.18 -3.29
C TYR A 5 -10.51 3.89 -2.52
N THR A 6 -11.60 3.23 -2.18
CA THR A 6 -11.63 1.93 -1.49
C THR A 6 -12.50 0.95 -2.29
N ARG A 7 -12.59 -0.29 -1.85
CA ARG A 7 -13.53 -1.28 -2.40
C ARG A 7 -14.02 -2.19 -1.28
N GLU A 8 -15.27 -2.62 -1.35
CA GLU A 8 -15.83 -3.58 -0.41
C GLU A 8 -15.02 -4.87 -0.32
N VAL A 9 -14.96 -5.42 0.89
CA VAL A 9 -14.39 -6.75 1.12
C VAL A 9 -15.21 -7.80 0.35
N SER A 10 -14.55 -8.53 -0.54
CA SER A 10 -15.16 -9.61 -1.31
C SER A 10 -15.68 -10.73 -0.40
N PRO A 11 -16.85 -11.33 -0.68
CA PRO A 11 -17.26 -12.55 0.00
C PRO A 11 -16.30 -13.74 -0.23
N ALA A 12 -15.46 -13.66 -1.26
CA ALA A 12 -14.45 -14.66 -1.60
C ALA A 12 -13.08 -14.38 -0.93
N LEU A 13 -12.95 -13.40 -0.02
CA LEU A 13 -11.66 -13.02 0.58
C LEU A 13 -10.89 -14.21 1.18
N ALA A 14 -11.57 -15.24 1.68
CA ALA A 14 -10.92 -16.44 2.19
C ALA A 14 -10.07 -17.20 1.15
N ASP A 15 -10.31 -16.95 -0.15
CA ASP A 15 -9.57 -17.52 -1.28
C ASP A 15 -8.48 -16.57 -1.83
N CYS A 16 -8.13 -15.51 -1.09
CA CYS A 16 -7.10 -14.54 -1.49
C CYS A 16 -5.76 -15.18 -1.81
N GLU A 17 -4.95 -14.49 -2.61
CA GLU A 17 -3.57 -14.91 -2.92
C GLU A 17 -2.68 -14.74 -1.68
N LEU A 18 -1.95 -15.81 -1.30
CA LEU A 18 -0.95 -15.78 -0.23
C LEU A 18 0.41 -16.22 -0.77
N THR A 19 1.47 -15.63 -0.25
CA THR A 19 2.85 -15.90 -0.68
C THR A 19 3.76 -16.29 0.49
N HIS A 20 3.65 -15.62 1.61
CA HIS A 20 4.53 -15.79 2.78
C HIS A 20 3.81 -16.38 4.00
N LEU A 21 2.48 -16.20 4.11
CA LEU A 21 1.69 -16.71 5.21
C LEU A 21 1.01 -18.04 4.84
N GLU A 22 0.89 -18.92 5.82
CA GLU A 22 0.02 -20.08 5.70
C GLU A 22 -1.44 -19.65 5.77
N ARG A 23 -2.31 -20.33 5.01
CA ARG A 23 -3.75 -20.01 5.00
C ARG A 23 -4.39 -20.42 6.32
N GLU A 24 -4.98 -19.45 6.98
CA GLU A 24 -5.77 -19.62 8.19
C GLU A 24 -7.26 -19.36 7.93
N PRO A 25 -8.17 -19.90 8.77
CA PRO A 25 -9.57 -19.52 8.71
C PRO A 25 -9.75 -18.01 8.87
N LEU A 26 -10.45 -17.38 7.91
CA LEU A 26 -10.67 -15.95 7.85
C LEU A 26 -12.16 -15.65 8.01
N ASP A 27 -12.52 -14.78 8.96
CA ASP A 27 -13.86 -14.26 9.12
C ASP A 27 -14.12 -13.07 8.19
N VAL A 28 -14.80 -13.33 7.08
CA VAL A 28 -15.14 -12.28 6.09
C VAL A 28 -16.02 -11.18 6.69
N ALA A 29 -16.88 -11.50 7.65
CA ALA A 29 -17.73 -10.49 8.31
C ALA A 29 -16.87 -9.60 9.23
N GLY A 30 -15.93 -10.20 9.96
CA GLY A 30 -14.91 -9.48 10.73
C GLY A 30 -14.05 -8.58 9.85
N ALA A 31 -13.55 -9.08 8.72
CA ALA A 31 -12.76 -8.29 7.77
C ALA A 31 -13.54 -7.10 7.21
N ARG A 32 -14.85 -7.24 6.95
CA ARG A 32 -15.72 -6.13 6.54
C ARG A 32 -15.85 -5.07 7.63
N ALA A 33 -16.08 -5.50 8.87
CA ALA A 33 -16.16 -4.57 10.00
C ALA A 33 -14.84 -3.81 10.23
N GLU A 34 -13.69 -4.49 10.10
CA GLU A 34 -12.37 -3.85 10.15
C GLU A 34 -12.21 -2.79 9.05
N HIS A 35 -12.60 -3.13 7.82
CA HIS A 35 -12.50 -2.23 6.68
C HIS A 35 -13.42 -1.00 6.83
N GLU A 36 -14.64 -1.15 7.37
CA GLU A 36 -15.55 -0.03 7.66
C GLU A 36 -14.98 0.92 8.72
N VAL A 37 -14.33 0.39 9.75
CA VAL A 37 -13.60 1.20 10.73
C VAL A 37 -12.46 1.96 10.06
N TYR A 38 -11.69 1.31 9.19
CA TYR A 38 -10.62 1.95 8.43
C TYR A 38 -11.14 3.11 7.58
N GLU A 39 -12.22 2.91 6.80
CA GLU A 39 -12.85 3.96 6.00
C GLU A 39 -13.31 5.15 6.86
N SER A 40 -13.91 4.89 8.02
CA SER A 40 -14.35 5.95 8.95
C SER A 40 -13.16 6.77 9.49
N VAL A 41 -12.02 6.13 9.68
CA VAL A 41 -10.78 6.82 10.08
C VAL A 41 -10.25 7.68 8.93
N LEU A 42 -10.27 7.20 7.68
CA LEU A 42 -9.88 8.00 6.51
C LEU A 42 -10.73 9.28 6.41
N GLU A 43 -12.06 9.16 6.61
CA GLU A 43 -12.98 10.32 6.59
C GLU A 43 -12.70 11.30 7.74
N ARG A 44 -12.48 10.79 8.93
CA ARG A 44 -12.14 11.61 10.11
C ARG A 44 -10.87 12.44 9.90
N PHE A 45 -9.92 11.93 9.11
CA PHE A 45 -8.66 12.61 8.80
C PHE A 45 -8.67 13.35 7.46
N GLY A 46 -9.85 13.67 6.95
CA GLY A 46 -10.08 14.64 5.87
C GLY A 46 -10.15 14.04 4.46
N ALA A 47 -10.14 12.72 4.31
CA ALA A 47 -10.40 12.10 3.03
C ALA A 47 -11.91 11.95 2.80
N ARG A 48 -12.33 12.11 1.54
CA ARG A 48 -13.66 11.71 1.09
C ARG A 48 -13.58 10.29 0.56
N VAL A 49 -14.15 9.33 1.27
CA VAL A 49 -14.20 7.93 0.81
C VAL A 49 -15.12 7.79 -0.40
N ARG A 50 -14.62 7.10 -1.43
CA ARG A 50 -15.36 6.70 -2.63
C ARG A 50 -15.10 5.23 -2.89
N ARG A 51 -16.11 4.40 -2.66
CA ARG A 51 -16.03 2.97 -3.00
C ARG A 51 -16.08 2.77 -4.51
N LEU A 52 -15.12 2.02 -5.02
CA LEU A 52 -15.12 1.49 -6.39
C LEU A 52 -16.22 0.44 -6.56
N PRO A 53 -16.61 0.10 -7.80
CA PRO A 53 -17.54 -1.00 -8.04
C PRO A 53 -17.13 -2.28 -7.33
N SER A 54 -18.11 -2.95 -6.72
CA SER A 54 -17.90 -4.22 -6.03
C SER A 54 -17.44 -5.30 -7.02
N THR A 55 -16.51 -6.15 -6.56
CA THR A 55 -15.95 -7.27 -7.34
C THR A 55 -16.05 -8.56 -6.52
N PRO A 56 -17.27 -9.09 -6.29
CA PRO A 56 -17.50 -10.20 -5.36
C PRO A 56 -16.80 -11.51 -5.74
N HIS A 57 -16.38 -11.65 -7.00
CA HIS A 57 -15.65 -12.79 -7.54
C HIS A 57 -14.13 -12.63 -7.55
N LEU A 58 -13.62 -11.46 -7.12
CA LEU A 58 -12.18 -11.21 -7.00
C LEU A 58 -11.83 -11.17 -5.51
N PRO A 59 -11.18 -12.23 -4.99
CA PRO A 59 -10.89 -12.34 -3.55
C PRO A 59 -10.12 -11.13 -3.00
N ASP A 60 -9.09 -10.69 -3.71
CA ASP A 60 -8.17 -9.63 -3.30
C ASP A 60 -8.65 -8.21 -3.63
N GLY A 61 -9.86 -8.08 -4.17
CA GLY A 61 -10.36 -6.82 -4.70
C GLY A 61 -10.37 -5.63 -3.73
N VAL A 62 -10.39 -5.86 -2.42
CA VAL A 62 -10.30 -4.84 -1.38
C VAL A 62 -8.92 -4.16 -1.34
N PHE A 63 -7.86 -4.85 -1.79
CA PHE A 63 -6.48 -4.36 -1.77
C PHE A 63 -6.20 -3.52 -3.02
N VAL A 64 -6.90 -2.41 -3.13
CA VAL A 64 -6.88 -1.52 -4.31
C VAL A 64 -5.52 -0.87 -4.57
N GLU A 65 -4.66 -0.82 -3.56
CA GLU A 65 -3.31 -0.26 -3.67
C GLU A 65 -2.47 -0.95 -4.74
N ASP A 66 -2.64 -2.28 -4.91
CA ASP A 66 -1.85 -3.04 -5.87
C ASP A 66 -2.22 -2.75 -7.33
N ALA A 67 -3.42 -2.22 -7.58
CA ALA A 67 -3.93 -1.92 -8.91
C ALA A 67 -3.40 -0.61 -9.50
N ALA A 68 -2.86 0.32 -8.68
CA ALA A 68 -2.36 1.60 -9.17
C ALA A 68 -1.38 2.28 -8.21
N VAL A 69 -0.57 3.20 -8.76
CA VAL A 69 0.23 4.16 -7.98
C VAL A 69 -0.22 5.57 -8.33
N VAL A 70 -0.61 6.36 -7.34
CA VAL A 70 -1.06 7.74 -7.54
C VAL A 70 0.07 8.70 -7.17
N LEU A 71 0.46 9.53 -8.14
CA LEU A 71 1.45 10.59 -7.99
C LEU A 71 0.80 11.96 -8.16
N ASP A 72 1.51 13.06 -7.92
CA ASP A 72 0.95 14.41 -7.96
C ASP A 72 0.33 14.76 -9.34
N ASN A 73 1.01 14.39 -10.42
CA ASN A 73 0.69 14.82 -11.78
C ASN A 73 0.44 13.68 -12.78
N VAL A 74 0.50 12.41 -12.33
CA VAL A 74 0.26 11.21 -13.13
C VAL A 74 -0.19 10.07 -12.23
N ALA A 75 -0.92 9.09 -12.76
CA ALA A 75 -1.14 7.82 -12.09
C ALA A 75 -0.64 6.66 -12.95
N VAL A 76 -0.07 5.66 -12.30
CA VAL A 76 0.37 4.41 -12.92
C VAL A 76 -0.72 3.37 -12.73
N ILE A 77 -1.21 2.80 -13.81
CA ILE A 77 -2.02 1.58 -13.75
C ILE A 77 -1.06 0.41 -13.81
N THR A 78 -1.09 -0.40 -12.78
CA THR A 78 -0.22 -1.55 -12.62
C THR A 78 -0.66 -2.71 -13.51
N ARG A 79 0.15 -3.74 -13.52
CA ARG A 79 -0.21 -5.06 -14.02
C ARG A 79 0.18 -6.07 -12.94
N PRO A 80 -0.75 -6.42 -12.03
CA PRO A 80 -0.47 -7.29 -10.90
C PRO A 80 0.26 -8.57 -11.28
N GLY A 81 1.21 -8.97 -10.42
CA GLY A 81 2.02 -10.16 -10.61
C GLY A 81 1.20 -11.45 -10.58
N ALA A 82 0.15 -11.50 -9.75
CA ALA A 82 -0.83 -12.58 -9.77
C ALA A 82 -1.83 -12.36 -10.91
N PRO A 83 -1.95 -13.29 -11.89
CA PRO A 83 -2.88 -13.14 -13.01
C PRO A 83 -4.34 -13.02 -12.59
N SER A 84 -4.75 -13.68 -11.49
CA SER A 84 -6.09 -13.61 -10.88
C SER A 84 -6.48 -12.18 -10.49
N ARG A 85 -5.50 -11.33 -10.15
CA ARG A 85 -5.69 -9.96 -9.70
C ARG A 85 -5.70 -8.91 -10.82
N GLN A 86 -5.23 -9.25 -12.02
CA GLN A 86 -5.17 -8.30 -13.14
C GLN A 86 -6.51 -7.66 -13.50
N PRO A 87 -7.67 -8.36 -13.42
CA PRO A 87 -8.97 -7.73 -13.67
C PRO A 87 -9.36 -6.63 -12.68
N GLU A 88 -8.71 -6.54 -11.51
CA GLU A 88 -8.99 -5.52 -10.48
C GLU A 88 -8.67 -4.11 -10.97
N THR A 89 -7.75 -3.95 -11.93
CA THR A 89 -7.25 -2.66 -12.39
C THR A 89 -8.28 -1.85 -13.20
N ALA A 90 -9.20 -2.49 -13.90
CA ALA A 90 -10.11 -1.80 -14.82
C ALA A 90 -10.98 -0.72 -14.17
N SER A 91 -11.55 -0.99 -12.99
CA SER A 91 -12.37 -0.01 -12.28
C SER A 91 -11.54 1.07 -11.60
N VAL A 92 -10.31 0.76 -11.21
CA VAL A 92 -9.33 1.73 -10.67
C VAL A 92 -8.89 2.68 -11.76
N GLU A 93 -8.55 2.16 -12.96
CA GLU A 93 -8.22 2.95 -14.14
C GLU A 93 -9.31 3.96 -14.49
N ALA A 94 -10.56 3.49 -14.58
CA ALA A 94 -11.71 4.35 -14.88
C ALA A 94 -11.89 5.47 -13.85
N ALA A 95 -11.64 5.20 -12.57
CA ALA A 95 -11.73 6.19 -11.51
C ALA A 95 -10.58 7.23 -11.60
N LEU A 96 -9.34 6.78 -11.79
CA LEU A 96 -8.16 7.64 -11.81
C LEU A 96 -8.05 8.49 -13.08
N ALA A 97 -8.55 7.99 -14.23
CA ALA A 97 -8.58 8.73 -15.49
C ALA A 97 -9.32 10.08 -15.39
N THR A 98 -10.21 10.23 -14.43
CA THR A 98 -10.93 11.50 -14.17
C THR A 98 -10.07 12.55 -13.46
N HIS A 99 -8.91 12.18 -12.92
CA HIS A 99 -8.08 13.02 -12.06
C HIS A 99 -6.67 13.23 -12.58
N ARG A 100 -6.10 12.23 -13.29
CA ARG A 100 -4.68 12.22 -13.68
C ARG A 100 -4.51 11.67 -15.10
N PRO A 101 -3.49 12.13 -15.85
CA PRO A 101 -2.94 11.36 -16.96
C PRO A 101 -2.52 9.97 -16.48
N LEU A 102 -2.71 8.96 -17.30
CA LEU A 102 -2.39 7.58 -16.95
C LEU A 102 -1.18 7.08 -17.74
N VAL A 103 -0.31 6.37 -17.06
CA VAL A 103 0.72 5.50 -17.65
C VAL A 103 0.44 4.06 -17.23
N HIS A 104 0.89 3.09 -18.02
CA HIS A 104 0.55 1.69 -17.81
C HIS A 104 1.78 0.80 -17.79
N VAL A 105 1.80 -0.15 -16.89
CA VAL A 105 2.72 -1.28 -16.95
C VAL A 105 2.21 -2.28 -18.00
N ARG A 106 3.04 -2.54 -19.01
CA ARG A 106 2.66 -3.38 -20.15
C ARG A 106 3.28 -4.77 -20.08
N ALA A 107 2.52 -5.77 -20.53
CA ALA A 107 3.02 -7.14 -20.64
C ALA A 107 4.35 -7.22 -21.42
N PRO A 108 5.27 -8.14 -21.08
CA PRO A 108 5.12 -9.20 -20.06
C PRO A 108 5.41 -8.71 -18.61
N ALA A 109 5.83 -7.46 -18.43
CA ALA A 109 6.17 -6.90 -17.13
C ALA A 109 5.02 -6.98 -16.12
N THR A 110 5.34 -7.12 -14.84
CA THR A 110 4.39 -7.15 -13.72
C THR A 110 4.82 -6.19 -12.62
N LEU A 111 3.84 -5.57 -11.96
CA LEU A 111 4.01 -4.66 -10.84
C LEU A 111 2.79 -4.73 -9.93
N ASP A 112 3.01 -4.92 -8.63
CA ASP A 112 2.02 -4.64 -7.59
C ASP A 112 2.31 -3.26 -6.96
N GLY A 113 1.28 -2.44 -6.74
CA GLY A 113 1.46 -1.11 -6.14
C GLY A 113 1.99 -1.14 -4.70
N GLY A 114 1.80 -2.27 -4.00
CA GLY A 114 2.42 -2.53 -2.69
C GLY A 114 3.96 -2.52 -2.69
N ASP A 115 4.58 -2.76 -3.85
CA ASP A 115 6.03 -2.68 -4.03
C ASP A 115 6.53 -1.25 -4.33
N VAL A 116 5.64 -0.26 -4.43
CA VAL A 116 6.01 1.11 -4.79
C VAL A 116 5.88 2.05 -3.61
N LEU A 117 7.01 2.56 -3.13
CA LEU A 117 7.10 3.57 -2.06
C LEU A 117 7.46 4.92 -2.66
N VAL A 118 6.54 5.88 -2.52
CA VAL A 118 6.73 7.27 -3.00
C VAL A 118 7.29 8.14 -1.89
N ALA A 119 8.43 8.76 -2.13
CA ALA A 119 9.14 9.63 -1.19
C ALA A 119 9.53 10.95 -1.88
N GLY A 120 8.61 11.88 -1.95
CA GLY A 120 8.77 13.13 -2.71
C GLY A 120 8.84 12.84 -4.22
N ARG A 121 9.96 13.21 -4.85
CA ARG A 121 10.21 12.92 -6.28
C ARG A 121 10.97 11.62 -6.51
N THR A 122 11.35 10.91 -5.45
CA THR A 122 11.98 9.60 -5.53
C THR A 122 10.94 8.51 -5.34
N ILE A 123 10.95 7.53 -6.20
CA ILE A 123 10.08 6.35 -6.16
C ILE A 123 10.95 5.12 -5.97
N TYR A 124 10.85 4.49 -4.82
CA TYR A 124 11.53 3.22 -4.54
C TYR A 124 10.61 2.08 -4.98
N ILE A 125 11.12 1.15 -5.80
CA ILE A 125 10.35 0.00 -6.27
C ILE A 125 11.06 -1.28 -5.83
N GLY A 126 10.37 -2.06 -5.01
CA GLY A 126 10.82 -3.35 -4.54
C GLY A 126 10.83 -4.40 -5.66
N LEU A 127 11.93 -5.16 -5.76
CA LEU A 127 11.98 -6.37 -6.57
C LEU A 127 11.42 -7.54 -5.77
N SER A 128 10.33 -8.12 -6.25
CA SER A 128 9.63 -9.22 -5.57
C SER A 128 9.20 -10.31 -6.56
N THR A 129 8.49 -11.30 -6.08
CA THR A 129 7.81 -12.29 -6.95
C THR A 129 6.63 -11.69 -7.72
N ARG A 130 6.16 -10.51 -7.33
CA ARG A 130 5.04 -9.78 -7.93
C ARG A 130 5.50 -8.67 -8.87
N THR A 131 6.70 -8.13 -8.66
CA THR A 131 7.22 -6.98 -9.41
C THR A 131 8.51 -7.34 -10.15
N SER A 132 8.47 -7.22 -11.47
CA SER A 132 9.56 -7.58 -12.37
C SER A 132 10.52 -6.42 -12.65
N ARG A 133 11.77 -6.74 -13.06
CA ARG A 133 12.77 -5.73 -13.49
C ARG A 133 12.29 -4.93 -14.70
N GLU A 134 11.57 -5.58 -15.61
CA GLU A 134 11.02 -4.95 -16.80
C GLU A 134 10.00 -3.88 -16.45
N ALA A 135 9.20 -4.09 -15.38
CA ALA A 135 8.26 -3.06 -14.90
C ALA A 135 9.01 -1.85 -14.33
N ILE A 136 10.06 -2.08 -13.56
CA ILE A 136 10.90 -1.00 -13.03
C ILE A 136 11.50 -0.18 -14.16
N GLN A 137 12.04 -0.84 -15.21
CA GLN A 137 12.59 -0.13 -16.38
C GLN A 137 11.50 0.68 -17.11
N GLN A 138 10.31 0.09 -17.35
CA GLN A 138 9.21 0.82 -17.96
C GLN A 138 8.83 2.07 -17.16
N LEU A 139 8.77 1.97 -15.83
CA LEU A 139 8.44 3.10 -14.98
C LEU A 139 9.56 4.14 -14.91
N THR A 140 10.83 3.71 -14.91
CA THR A 140 11.97 4.63 -15.00
C THR A 140 11.84 5.53 -16.23
N ASP A 141 11.61 4.94 -17.41
CA ASP A 141 11.49 5.67 -18.66
C ASP A 141 10.25 6.57 -18.72
N GLN A 142 9.10 6.07 -18.23
CA GLN A 142 7.84 6.81 -18.30
C GLN A 142 7.76 7.93 -17.25
N LEU A 143 8.19 7.69 -16.02
CA LEU A 143 8.03 8.63 -14.90
C LEU A 143 9.09 9.74 -14.90
N ALA A 144 10.22 9.54 -15.57
CA ALA A 144 11.19 10.60 -15.83
C ALA A 144 10.55 11.80 -16.55
N LEU A 145 9.58 11.56 -17.45
CA LEU A 145 8.83 12.61 -18.16
C LEU A 145 7.96 13.46 -17.22
N TYR A 146 7.67 12.96 -16.02
CA TYR A 146 6.88 13.61 -14.98
C TYR A 146 7.74 14.15 -13.83
N GLY A 147 9.07 14.04 -13.93
CA GLY A 147 10.02 14.56 -12.95
C GLY A 147 10.21 13.67 -11.73
N TYR A 148 10.08 12.35 -11.90
CA TYR A 148 10.35 11.36 -10.84
C TYR A 148 11.60 10.54 -11.16
N ASP A 149 12.35 10.24 -10.12
CA ASP A 149 13.48 9.31 -10.15
C ASP A 149 13.05 7.96 -9.58
N VAL A 150 13.29 6.88 -10.32
CA VAL A 150 12.94 5.51 -9.90
C VAL A 150 14.19 4.78 -9.45
N ILE A 151 14.14 4.24 -8.22
CA ILE A 151 15.24 3.50 -7.61
C ILE A 151 14.76 2.07 -7.30
N PRO A 152 15.36 1.04 -7.92
CA PRO A 152 15.09 -0.34 -7.59
C PRO A 152 15.63 -0.67 -6.19
N LEU A 153 14.85 -1.42 -5.40
CA LEU A 153 15.22 -1.79 -4.04
C LEU A 153 15.08 -3.29 -3.83
N ALA A 154 16.07 -3.87 -3.16
CA ALA A 154 16.00 -5.25 -2.67
C ALA A 154 15.44 -5.26 -1.25
N PHE A 155 14.56 -6.21 -0.98
CA PHE A 155 14.02 -6.48 0.35
C PHE A 155 13.73 -7.97 0.49
N THR A 156 13.43 -8.45 1.69
CA THR A 156 13.18 -9.87 1.98
C THR A 156 12.09 -10.02 3.04
N GLY A 157 11.64 -11.24 3.28
CA GLY A 157 10.84 -11.61 4.45
C GLY A 157 9.36 -11.24 4.42
N CYS A 158 8.90 -10.54 3.39
CA CYS A 158 7.49 -10.15 3.25
C CYS A 158 7.06 -10.05 1.79
N LEU A 159 5.75 -9.92 1.55
CA LEU A 159 5.16 -9.91 0.21
C LEU A 159 5.56 -8.68 -0.60
N HIS A 160 5.41 -7.48 -0.03
CA HIS A 160 5.61 -6.22 -0.70
C HIS A 160 6.58 -5.29 0.05
N LEU A 161 7.24 -4.38 -0.66
CA LEU A 161 8.13 -3.37 -0.07
C LEU A 161 7.45 -2.59 1.05
N LYS A 162 6.18 -2.18 0.88
CA LYS A 162 5.45 -1.42 1.91
C LYS A 162 5.10 -2.24 3.15
N SER A 163 5.25 -3.55 3.13
CA SER A 163 5.26 -4.37 4.35
C SER A 163 6.56 -4.24 5.14
N ALA A 164 7.66 -3.93 4.45
CA ALA A 164 8.99 -3.75 5.06
C ALA A 164 9.26 -2.30 5.47
N VAL A 165 8.68 -1.31 4.78
CA VAL A 165 8.94 0.11 5.02
C VAL A 165 7.78 0.99 4.53
N THR A 166 7.41 2.00 5.32
CA THR A 166 6.51 3.08 4.90
C THR A 166 7.03 4.44 5.37
N ARG A 167 6.69 5.50 4.63
CA ARG A 167 6.99 6.88 5.04
C ARG A 167 5.90 7.38 5.99
N VAL A 168 6.28 7.68 7.23
CA VAL A 168 5.34 8.09 8.30
C VAL A 168 5.38 9.59 8.62
N ALA A 169 6.42 10.29 8.14
CA ALA A 169 6.51 11.75 8.15
C ALA A 169 7.38 12.22 6.97
N ASP A 170 7.51 13.53 6.78
CA ASP A 170 8.25 14.09 5.64
C ASP A 170 9.71 13.64 5.59
N ASP A 171 10.33 13.43 6.73
CA ASP A 171 11.73 13.05 6.89
C ASP A 171 11.91 11.68 7.58
N LEU A 172 10.84 10.88 7.77
CA LEU A 172 10.89 9.68 8.62
C LEU A 172 10.30 8.45 7.92
N MET A 173 11.10 7.40 7.83
CA MET A 173 10.68 6.06 7.43
C MET A 173 10.46 5.19 8.66
N LEU A 174 9.34 4.46 8.72
CA LEU A 174 9.14 3.33 9.61
C LEU A 174 9.53 2.06 8.85
N LEU A 175 10.46 1.27 9.37
CA LEU A 175 10.96 0.08 8.67
C LEU A 175 11.26 -1.09 9.59
N ASN A 176 11.20 -2.29 9.03
CA ASN A 176 11.74 -3.49 9.64
C ASN A 176 13.18 -3.71 9.17
N PRO A 177 14.19 -3.55 10.05
CA PRO A 177 15.60 -3.63 9.66
C PRO A 177 16.06 -5.05 9.29
N ALA A 178 15.26 -6.09 9.56
CA ALA A 178 15.54 -7.45 9.11
C ALA A 178 15.11 -7.68 7.65
N TRP A 179 14.30 -6.79 7.07
CA TRP A 179 13.74 -6.95 5.74
C TRP A 179 14.24 -5.93 4.72
N VAL A 180 14.64 -4.74 5.18
CA VAL A 180 15.16 -3.67 4.33
C VAL A 180 16.21 -2.86 5.07
N GLU A 181 17.27 -2.46 4.37
CA GLU A 181 18.36 -1.65 4.91
C GLU A 181 17.94 -0.18 5.06
N ALA A 182 18.23 0.44 6.21
CA ALA A 182 17.91 1.84 6.46
C ALA A 182 18.68 2.80 5.52
N ASP A 183 19.92 2.44 5.17
CA ASP A 183 20.80 3.24 4.30
C ASP A 183 20.28 3.31 2.84
N ALA A 184 19.28 2.49 2.50
CA ALA A 184 18.61 2.56 1.21
C ALA A 184 17.80 3.85 1.00
N PHE A 185 17.53 4.62 2.08
CA PHE A 185 16.69 5.82 2.05
C PHE A 185 17.49 7.08 2.44
N PRO A 186 18.43 7.54 1.60
CA PRO A 186 19.25 8.70 1.91
C PRO A 186 18.40 9.95 2.12
N GLY A 187 18.70 10.70 3.17
CA GLY A 187 17.96 11.92 3.56
C GLY A 187 16.76 11.67 4.47
N TYR A 188 16.43 10.42 4.76
CA TYR A 188 15.39 10.06 5.73
C TYR A 188 15.99 9.52 7.02
N ARG A 189 15.38 9.89 8.15
CA ARG A 189 15.61 9.21 9.44
C ARG A 189 14.87 7.86 9.42
N ALA A 190 15.43 6.87 10.09
CA ALA A 190 14.80 5.57 10.22
C ALA A 190 14.28 5.36 11.64
N LEU A 191 13.02 4.98 11.76
CA LEU A 191 12.41 4.42 12.97
C LEU A 191 12.17 2.93 12.72
N THR A 192 12.70 2.08 13.60
CA THR A 192 12.57 0.64 13.42
C THR A 192 11.35 0.09 14.14
N THR A 193 10.71 -0.92 13.55
CA THR A 193 9.67 -1.72 14.22
C THR A 193 10.24 -2.41 15.47
N ASP A 194 9.37 -2.78 16.40
CA ASP A 194 9.78 -3.67 17.50
C ASP A 194 10.09 -5.06 16.93
N PRO A 195 11.21 -5.73 17.36
CA PRO A 195 11.56 -7.05 16.85
C PRO A 195 10.49 -8.13 17.07
N ALA A 196 9.61 -7.96 18.07
CA ALA A 196 8.50 -8.87 18.31
C ALA A 196 7.26 -8.59 17.41
N GLU A 197 7.31 -7.50 16.61
CA GLU A 197 6.22 -7.05 15.73
C GLU A 197 6.75 -6.85 14.29
N PRO A 198 7.24 -7.90 13.61
CA PRO A 198 7.94 -7.74 12.34
C PRO A 198 7.08 -7.14 11.22
N HIS A 199 5.76 -7.31 11.27
CA HIS A 199 4.81 -6.79 10.28
C HIS A 199 4.31 -5.36 10.57
N ALA A 200 4.84 -4.70 11.59
CA ALA A 200 4.37 -3.38 12.04
C ALA A 200 4.88 -2.20 11.19
N ALA A 201 5.65 -2.44 10.12
CA ALA A 201 6.20 -1.36 9.29
C ALA A 201 5.19 -0.75 8.31
N ASN A 202 4.04 -1.42 8.08
CA ASN A 202 3.01 -0.88 7.22
C ASN A 202 2.12 0.12 8.00
N ALA A 203 2.27 1.39 7.68
CA ALA A 203 1.55 2.51 8.28
C ALA A 203 1.17 3.55 7.22
N LEU A 204 0.07 4.28 7.43
CA LEU A 204 -0.42 5.29 6.50
C LEU A 204 -0.38 6.67 7.16
N ALA A 205 0.45 7.59 6.66
CA ALA A 205 0.44 8.99 7.07
C ALA A 205 -0.72 9.73 6.38
N LEU A 206 -1.60 10.34 7.18
CA LEU A 206 -2.79 11.03 6.68
C LEU A 206 -3.23 12.14 7.64
N GLY A 207 -3.47 13.36 7.13
CA GLY A 207 -4.06 14.45 7.91
C GLY A 207 -3.30 14.82 9.18
N GLY A 208 -1.96 14.68 9.17
CA GLY A 208 -1.11 14.94 10.33
C GLY A 208 -1.07 13.81 11.37
N ALA A 209 -1.66 12.66 11.07
CA ALA A 209 -1.60 11.46 11.91
C ALA A 209 -1.02 10.27 11.13
N VAL A 210 -0.63 9.24 11.86
CA VAL A 210 -0.21 7.94 11.34
C VAL A 210 -1.27 6.91 11.71
N ILE A 211 -1.93 6.35 10.70
CA ILE A 211 -2.86 5.23 10.87
C ILE A 211 -2.04 3.96 10.96
N HIS A 212 -2.23 3.19 12.03
CA HIS A 212 -1.41 2.01 12.34
C HIS A 212 -2.28 0.87 12.87
N PRO A 213 -1.93 -0.40 12.59
CA PRO A 213 -2.67 -1.54 13.11
C PRO A 213 -2.66 -1.58 14.64
N LEU A 214 -3.84 -1.84 15.23
CA LEU A 214 -4.05 -1.85 16.69
C LEU A 214 -3.18 -2.91 17.40
N GLN A 215 -2.95 -4.04 16.76
CA GLN A 215 -2.23 -5.18 17.34
C GLN A 215 -0.72 -4.97 17.52
N HIS A 216 -0.13 -3.90 16.98
CA HIS A 216 1.30 -3.60 17.08
C HIS A 216 1.57 -2.50 18.11
N GLU A 217 1.30 -2.79 19.39
CA GLU A 217 1.36 -1.82 20.48
C GLU A 217 2.78 -1.29 20.76
N ARG A 218 3.80 -2.13 20.60
CA ARG A 218 5.19 -1.75 20.89
C ARG A 218 5.74 -0.80 19.83
N THR A 219 5.45 -1.09 18.56
CA THR A 219 5.84 -0.19 17.45
C THR A 219 5.04 1.10 17.50
N ARG A 220 3.75 1.05 17.86
CA ARG A 220 2.95 2.25 18.13
C ARG A 220 3.61 3.14 19.18
N ALA A 221 4.03 2.57 20.32
CA ALA A 221 4.71 3.34 21.38
C ALA A 221 6.00 4.03 20.87
N ARG A 222 6.73 3.39 19.93
CA ARG A 222 7.91 4.01 19.29
C ARG A 222 7.53 5.19 18.39
N LEU A 223 6.44 5.05 17.61
CA LEU A 223 5.91 6.14 16.78
C LEU A 223 5.50 7.35 17.66
N GLU A 224 4.77 7.09 18.75
CA GLU A 224 4.34 8.12 19.72
C GLU A 224 5.55 8.78 20.41
N ALA A 225 6.55 7.99 20.81
CA ALA A 225 7.80 8.51 21.40
C ALA A 225 8.62 9.34 20.39
N ALA A 226 8.48 9.10 19.09
CA ALA A 226 9.06 9.93 18.04
C ALA A 226 8.29 11.24 17.79
N GLY A 227 7.21 11.50 18.54
CA GLY A 227 6.40 12.71 18.45
C GLY A 227 5.26 12.65 17.44
N LEU A 228 4.93 11.47 16.92
CA LEU A 228 3.85 11.31 15.96
C LEU A 228 2.50 11.11 16.67
N THR A 229 1.45 11.69 16.08
CA THR A 229 0.08 11.36 16.47
C THR A 229 -0.32 10.03 15.81
N VAL A 230 -0.59 9.00 16.61
CA VAL A 230 -0.96 7.68 16.09
C VAL A 230 -2.45 7.41 16.29
N VAL A 231 -3.09 6.93 15.24
CA VAL A 231 -4.49 6.47 15.27
C VAL A 231 -4.53 5.00 14.87
N THR A 232 -5.15 4.20 15.71
CA THR A 232 -5.17 2.75 15.48
C THR A 232 -6.46 2.28 14.81
N VAL A 233 -6.33 1.26 13.97
CA VAL A 233 -7.44 0.54 13.33
C VAL A 233 -7.27 -0.96 13.57
N PRO A 234 -8.37 -1.71 13.78
CA PRO A 234 -8.30 -3.16 13.82
C PRO A 234 -7.92 -3.70 12.44
N GLN A 235 -7.03 -4.70 12.40
CA GLN A 235 -6.58 -5.34 11.17
C GLN A 235 -6.17 -6.79 11.43
N VAL A 236 -7.01 -7.54 12.13
CA VAL A 236 -6.74 -8.94 12.51
C VAL A 236 -7.09 -9.88 11.36
N GLU A 237 -8.30 -9.74 10.81
CA GLU A 237 -8.76 -10.61 9.72
C GLU A 237 -8.10 -10.25 8.39
N LEU A 238 -7.98 -8.96 8.07
CA LEU A 238 -7.28 -8.51 6.86
C LEU A 238 -5.79 -8.87 6.87
N ALA A 239 -5.14 -8.89 8.03
CA ALA A 239 -3.74 -9.31 8.15
C ALA A 239 -3.51 -10.78 7.77
N LYS A 240 -4.50 -11.68 7.95
CA LYS A 240 -4.43 -13.07 7.49
C LYS A 240 -4.37 -13.20 5.96
N ALA A 241 -4.76 -12.15 5.24
CA ALA A 241 -4.64 -12.01 3.80
C ALA A 241 -3.36 -11.23 3.38
N GLU A 242 -2.32 -11.22 4.22
CA GLU A 242 -1.05 -10.50 4.01
C GLU A 242 -1.22 -8.97 3.86
N ALA A 243 -2.35 -8.40 4.29
CA ALA A 243 -2.65 -6.99 4.12
C ALA A 243 -2.06 -6.10 5.21
N GLY A 244 -1.65 -4.90 4.81
CA GLY A 244 -1.36 -3.76 5.68
C GLY A 244 -2.41 -2.64 5.52
N VAL A 245 -2.34 -1.60 6.33
CA VAL A 245 -3.29 -0.47 6.30
C VAL A 245 -3.23 0.32 4.99
N THR A 246 -2.08 0.34 4.30
CA THR A 246 -1.96 1.02 3.01
C THR A 246 -2.69 0.29 1.90
N CYS A 247 -2.84 -1.04 1.99
CA CYS A 247 -3.37 -1.89 0.92
C CYS A 247 -4.82 -1.54 0.53
N CYS A 248 -5.61 -1.01 1.49
CA CYS A 248 -7.06 -0.87 1.35
C CYS A 248 -7.51 0.46 0.74
N SER A 249 -6.60 1.37 0.35
CA SER A 249 -6.98 2.64 -0.25
C SER A 249 -5.98 3.18 -1.26
N LEU A 250 -6.50 3.98 -2.23
CA LEU A 250 -5.73 4.86 -3.09
C LEU A 250 -6.09 6.30 -2.77
N LEU A 251 -5.11 7.09 -2.36
CA LEU A 251 -5.29 8.49 -2.00
C LEU A 251 -5.03 9.40 -3.20
N VAL A 252 -5.99 10.27 -3.53
CA VAL A 252 -5.93 11.18 -4.67
C VAL A 252 -6.20 12.59 -4.21
N GLU A 253 -5.20 13.46 -4.27
CA GLU A 253 -5.40 14.89 -4.10
C GLU A 253 -6.00 15.48 -5.37
N VAL A 254 -7.11 16.16 -5.23
CA VAL A 254 -7.77 16.88 -6.33
C VAL A 254 -7.84 18.36 -6.01
N PRO A 255 -7.67 19.25 -7.01
CA PRO A 255 -7.74 20.70 -6.86
C PRO A 255 -8.99 21.21 -6.16
#